data_4a562328ede043c89d62cd4f42b962c7
#
_entry.id   4a562328ede043c89d62cd4f42b962c7
#
_cell.length_a   1.000
_cell.length_b   1.000
_cell.length_c   1.000
_cell.angle_alpha   90.00
_cell.angle_beta   90.00
_cell.angle_gamma   90.00
#
_symmetry.space_group_name_H-M   'P 1'
#
loop_
_entity.id
_entity.type
_entity.pdbx_description
1 polymer ?
#
loop_
_entity_poly.entity_id
_entity_poly.type
_entity_poly.pdbx_seq_one_letter_code
_entity_poly.pdbx_strand_id
1 'polypeptide(L)'
;MGAPNTDEVMGRKLGERMGRGGGLVLGRRTYEQMHAYWPNQADNPYTDALEATTKYVASRTLTEPLPWANSILLEGDAADAVEGLKADGEGNLTVMGSGDLLGSLRRLVDEYLLMIHPLVLGTGRRLFPEGGPPAALGLVESVTTTTGVVIATYRPTRSGVGTAG
;
A
#
# COMPACT_ATOMS: atom_id res chain seq x y z
N MET A 1 -14.29 -9.86 15.59
CA MET A 1 -12.98 -10.52 15.72
C MET A 1 -11.89 -9.48 15.59
N GLY A 2 -11.10 -9.29 16.62
CA GLY A 2 -9.93 -8.44 16.55
C GLY A 2 -9.02 -8.89 15.43
N ALA A 3 -8.22 -7.98 14.86
CA ALA A 3 -7.26 -8.33 13.82
C ALA A 3 -6.36 -9.46 14.32
N PRO A 4 -6.53 -10.70 13.85
CA PRO A 4 -5.85 -11.86 14.42
C PRO A 4 -4.34 -11.88 14.14
N ASN A 5 -3.83 -10.85 13.48
CA ASN A 5 -2.47 -10.84 12.96
C ASN A 5 -1.66 -9.60 13.37
N THR A 6 -2.07 -8.93 14.45
CA THR A 6 -1.25 -7.91 15.08
C THR A 6 -0.20 -8.59 15.94
N ASP A 7 0.90 -8.94 15.34
CA ASP A 7 2.07 -9.39 16.09
C ASP A 7 3.24 -8.40 15.91
N GLU A 8 4.26 -8.57 16.75
CA GLU A 8 5.41 -7.66 16.79
C GLU A 8 6.18 -7.64 15.47
N VAL A 9 6.27 -8.77 14.78
CA VAL A 9 6.99 -8.85 13.49
C VAL A 9 6.27 -8.03 12.43
N MET A 10 4.95 -8.16 12.34
CA MET A 10 4.14 -7.38 11.41
C MET A 10 4.21 -5.89 11.72
N GLY A 11 4.02 -5.51 12.99
CA GLY A 11 4.08 -4.12 13.43
C GLY A 11 5.44 -3.48 13.14
N ARG A 12 6.52 -4.20 13.38
CA ARG A 12 7.87 -3.73 13.07
C ARG A 12 8.07 -3.51 11.57
N LYS A 13 7.67 -4.45 10.72
CA LYS A 13 7.83 -4.34 9.27
C LYS A 13 7.02 -3.18 8.69
N LEU A 14 5.79 -3.01 9.13
CA LEU A 14 4.96 -1.87 8.71
C LEU A 14 5.51 -0.56 9.24
N GLY A 15 5.93 -0.52 10.49
CA GLY A 15 6.52 0.66 11.11
C GLY A 15 7.83 1.11 10.44
N GLU A 16 8.70 0.18 10.06
CA GLU A 16 9.93 0.47 9.31
C GLU A 16 9.61 1.16 7.97
N ARG A 17 8.54 0.72 7.31
CA ARG A 17 8.11 1.31 6.03
C ARG A 17 7.56 2.72 6.22
N MET A 18 6.68 2.91 7.17
CA MET A 18 6.07 4.22 7.46
C MET A 18 7.10 5.22 8.00
N GLY A 19 8.06 4.76 8.79
CA GLY A 19 9.10 5.59 9.37
C GLY A 19 10.12 6.17 8.39
N ARG A 20 10.09 5.72 7.12
CA ARG A 20 10.99 6.24 6.07
C ARG A 20 10.49 7.53 5.42
N GLY A 21 9.42 8.10 5.92
CA GLY A 21 8.84 9.33 5.38
C GLY A 21 8.06 9.11 4.07
N GLY A 22 7.78 10.17 3.36
CA GLY A 22 7.07 10.15 2.08
C GLY A 22 5.56 10.28 2.22
N GLY A 23 4.89 9.25 2.63
CA GLY A 23 3.43 9.25 2.83
C GLY A 23 2.73 8.02 2.29
N LEU A 24 1.42 8.00 2.45
CA LEU A 24 0.53 6.95 1.94
C LEU A 24 -0.16 7.41 0.67
N VAL A 25 -0.31 6.51 -0.29
CA VAL A 25 -1.14 6.74 -1.48
C VAL A 25 -2.33 5.79 -1.40
N LEU A 26 -3.53 6.34 -1.40
CA LEU A 26 -4.76 5.61 -1.16
C LEU A 26 -5.77 5.87 -2.28
N GLY A 27 -6.44 4.82 -2.73
CA GLY A 27 -7.66 4.98 -3.51
C GLY A 27 -8.82 5.42 -2.61
N ARG A 28 -9.87 5.98 -3.21
CA ARG A 28 -11.03 6.51 -2.48
C ARG A 28 -11.61 5.50 -1.48
N ARG A 29 -11.91 4.29 -1.92
CA ARG A 29 -12.53 3.27 -1.06
C ARG A 29 -11.63 2.88 0.10
N THR A 30 -10.36 2.69 -0.15
CA THR A 30 -9.38 2.38 0.92
C THR A 30 -9.28 3.52 1.90
N TYR A 31 -9.23 4.76 1.42
CA TYR A 31 -9.23 5.95 2.26
C TYR A 31 -10.46 6.02 3.17
N GLU A 32 -11.65 5.87 2.59
CA GLU A 32 -12.91 5.90 3.34
C GLU A 32 -13.00 4.78 4.40
N GLN A 33 -12.57 3.57 4.04
CA GLN A 33 -12.56 2.44 4.97
C GLN A 33 -11.57 2.64 6.11
N MET A 34 -10.37 3.11 5.80
CA MET A 34 -9.36 3.39 6.82
C MET A 34 -9.78 4.53 7.74
N HIS A 35 -10.34 5.59 7.19
CA HIS A 35 -10.84 6.72 7.98
C HIS A 35 -12.02 6.31 8.89
N ALA A 36 -12.88 5.42 8.44
CA ALA A 36 -13.97 4.91 9.26
C ALA A 36 -13.51 4.03 10.43
N TYR A 37 -12.36 3.39 10.30
CA TYR A 37 -11.86 2.42 11.28
C TYR A 37 -10.82 3.02 12.24
N TRP A 38 -9.73 3.58 11.70
CA TRP A 38 -8.55 3.92 12.50
C TRP A 38 -8.75 5.06 13.51
N PRO A 39 -9.44 6.17 13.20
CA PRO A 39 -9.64 7.23 14.19
C PRO A 39 -10.40 6.81 15.44
N ASN A 40 -11.15 5.70 15.35
CA ASN A 40 -11.90 5.13 16.46
C ASN A 40 -11.07 4.14 17.30
N GLN A 41 -9.84 3.86 16.92
CA GLN A 41 -8.93 2.95 17.64
C GLN A 41 -8.03 3.77 18.57
N ALA A 42 -8.61 4.22 19.69
CA ALA A 42 -7.85 4.95 20.70
C ALA A 42 -6.75 4.07 21.33
N ASP A 43 -5.70 4.72 21.81
CA ASP A 43 -4.56 4.09 22.49
C ASP A 43 -3.77 3.08 21.63
N ASN A 44 -3.81 3.25 20.33
CA ASN A 44 -3.05 2.41 19.40
C ASN A 44 -1.95 3.26 18.73
N PRO A 45 -0.65 2.91 18.93
CA PRO A 45 0.45 3.67 18.31
C PRO A 45 0.38 3.74 16.79
N TYR A 46 -0.23 2.75 16.18
CA TYR A 46 -0.43 2.73 14.74
C TYR A 46 -1.43 3.81 14.28
N THR A 47 -2.45 4.08 15.08
CA THR A 47 -3.40 5.16 14.82
C THR A 47 -2.71 6.52 14.82
N ASP A 48 -1.88 6.78 15.82
CA ASP A 48 -1.13 8.04 15.91
C ASP A 48 -0.19 8.22 14.71
N ALA A 49 0.47 7.15 14.31
CA ALA A 49 1.34 7.16 13.14
C ALA A 49 0.57 7.46 11.84
N LEU A 50 -0.62 6.88 11.68
CA LEU A 50 -1.49 7.15 10.52
C LEU A 50 -2.03 8.58 10.53
N GLU A 51 -2.40 9.11 11.68
CA GLU A 51 -2.84 10.50 11.80
C GLU A 51 -1.74 11.47 11.39
N ALA A 52 -0.51 11.23 11.83
CA ALA A 52 0.64 12.08 11.53
C ALA A 52 1.14 11.96 10.08
N THR A 53 0.89 10.84 9.43
CA THR A 53 1.38 10.57 8.08
C THR A 53 0.54 11.28 7.02
N THR A 54 1.20 11.92 6.04
CA THR A 54 0.51 12.50 4.89
C THR A 54 -0.16 11.40 4.05
N LYS A 55 -1.42 11.61 3.72
CA LYS A 55 -2.23 10.70 2.92
C LYS A 55 -2.58 11.37 1.60
N TYR A 56 -2.07 10.85 0.51
CA TYR A 56 -2.39 11.29 -0.84
C TYR A 56 -3.51 10.42 -1.38
N VAL A 57 -4.64 11.04 -1.70
CA VAL A 57 -5.86 10.32 -2.07
C VAL A 57 -6.16 10.49 -3.55
N ALA A 58 -6.21 9.38 -4.27
CA ALA A 58 -6.62 9.35 -5.66
C ALA A 58 -8.14 9.16 -5.75
N SER A 59 -8.84 10.17 -6.21
CA SER A 59 -10.29 10.14 -6.38
C SER A 59 -10.73 11.16 -7.44
N ARG A 60 -11.77 10.79 -8.17
CA ARG A 60 -12.46 11.68 -9.13
C ARG A 60 -13.74 12.26 -8.56
N THR A 61 -14.16 11.81 -7.38
CA THR A 61 -15.46 12.16 -6.80
C THR A 61 -15.36 12.91 -5.48
N LEU A 62 -14.26 12.73 -4.74
CA LEU A 62 -14.02 13.46 -3.51
C LEU A 62 -13.60 14.91 -3.79
N THR A 63 -13.95 15.78 -2.87
CA THR A 63 -13.57 17.19 -2.90
C THR A 63 -12.88 17.59 -1.61
N GLU A 64 -12.00 18.55 -1.66
CA GLU A 64 -11.37 19.10 -0.46
C GLU A 64 -12.29 20.09 0.27
N PRO A 65 -12.15 20.23 1.61
CA PRO A 65 -11.17 19.53 2.45
C PRO A 65 -11.57 18.08 2.73
N LEU A 66 -10.57 17.18 2.75
CA LEU A 66 -10.81 15.81 3.12
C LEU A 66 -10.95 15.66 4.64
N PRO A 67 -11.83 14.76 5.13
CA PRO A 67 -12.16 14.71 6.55
C PRO A 67 -11.06 14.18 7.48
N TRP A 68 -10.14 13.38 6.96
CA TRP A 68 -9.05 12.84 7.78
C TRP A 68 -7.84 13.78 7.77
N ALA A 69 -7.24 13.99 8.95
CA ALA A 69 -6.10 14.88 9.10
C ALA A 69 -4.94 14.49 8.16
N ASN A 70 -4.20 15.48 7.67
CA ASN A 70 -3.05 15.30 6.78
C ASN A 70 -3.40 14.55 5.48
N SER A 71 -4.58 14.77 4.96
CA SER A 71 -5.04 14.20 3.68
C SER A 71 -5.00 15.25 2.57
N ILE A 72 -4.47 14.87 1.43
CA ILE A 72 -4.35 15.71 0.24
C ILE A 72 -4.99 14.97 -0.93
N LEU A 73 -5.91 15.63 -1.63
CA LEU A 73 -6.50 15.08 -2.84
C LEU A 73 -5.52 15.26 -4.01
N LEU A 74 -5.21 14.16 -4.70
CA LEU A 74 -4.39 14.20 -5.91
C LEU A 74 -5.19 14.77 -7.07
N GLU A 75 -4.60 15.72 -7.78
CA GLU A 75 -5.21 16.32 -8.96
C GLU A 75 -4.85 15.53 -10.23
N GLY A 76 -5.81 15.39 -11.12
CA GLY A 76 -5.62 14.77 -12.42
C GLY A 76 -5.43 13.26 -12.37
N ASP A 77 -4.60 12.76 -13.27
CA ASP A 77 -4.27 11.33 -13.36
C ASP A 77 -3.40 10.89 -12.18
N ALA A 78 -3.77 9.78 -11.55
CA ALA A 78 -3.07 9.30 -10.36
C ALA A 78 -1.60 8.93 -10.64
N ALA A 79 -1.32 8.34 -11.80
CA ALA A 79 0.05 7.97 -12.16
C ALA A 79 0.93 9.20 -12.35
N ASP A 80 0.43 10.23 -13.03
CA ASP A 80 1.16 11.48 -13.23
C ASP A 80 1.42 12.20 -11.91
N ALA A 81 0.40 12.24 -11.04
CA ALA A 81 0.53 12.86 -9.72
C ALA A 81 1.57 12.15 -8.85
N VAL A 82 1.55 10.82 -8.82
CA VAL A 82 2.52 10.02 -8.04
C VAL A 82 3.92 10.13 -8.64
N GLU A 83 4.05 10.15 -9.96
CA GLU A 83 5.35 10.37 -10.60
C GLU A 83 5.96 11.71 -10.18
N GLY A 84 5.15 12.77 -10.13
CA GLY A 84 5.57 14.08 -9.61
C GLY A 84 6.00 14.03 -8.15
N LEU A 85 5.24 13.34 -7.30
CA LEU A 85 5.60 13.16 -5.89
C LEU A 85 6.92 12.41 -5.72
N LYS A 86 7.17 11.39 -6.55
CA LYS A 86 8.44 10.64 -6.53
C LYS A 86 9.63 11.52 -6.95
N ALA A 87 9.43 12.41 -7.92
CA ALA A 87 10.48 13.29 -8.40
C ALA A 87 10.85 14.38 -7.38
N ASP A 88 9.85 14.92 -6.67
CA ASP A 88 10.03 16.06 -5.78
C ASP A 88 10.25 15.67 -4.31
N GLY A 89 9.95 14.43 -3.94
CA GLY A 89 9.88 13.99 -2.55
C GLY A 89 11.12 13.24 -2.08
N GLU A 90 11.36 13.36 -0.79
CA GLU A 90 12.25 12.48 -0.06
C GLU A 90 11.42 11.44 0.70
N GLY A 91 11.93 10.22 0.78
CA GLY A 91 11.28 9.13 1.49
C GLY A 91 10.44 8.23 0.59
N ASN A 92 9.74 7.29 1.20
CA ASN A 92 8.99 6.26 0.50
C ASN A 92 7.50 6.58 0.44
N LEU A 93 6.93 6.53 -0.75
CA LEU A 93 5.48 6.50 -0.91
C LEU A 93 5.00 5.05 -0.80
N THR A 94 4.00 4.81 0.02
CA THR A 94 3.43 3.48 0.23
C THR A 94 1.99 3.44 -0.27
N VAL A 95 1.71 2.60 -1.26
CA VAL A 95 0.36 2.35 -1.76
C VAL A 95 -0.27 1.23 -0.94
N MET A 96 -1.34 1.50 -0.23
CA MET A 96 -2.03 0.51 0.61
C MET A 96 -3.30 -0.07 -0.02
N GLY A 97 -3.62 0.29 -1.21
CA GLY A 97 -4.77 -0.18 -1.97
C GLY A 97 -5.45 0.98 -2.68
N SER A 98 -6.27 0.73 -3.60
CA SER A 98 -6.87 -0.55 -4.01
C SER A 98 -6.10 -1.20 -5.16
N GLY A 99 -6.52 -2.42 -5.57
CA GLY A 99 -5.95 -3.10 -6.73
C GLY A 99 -6.10 -2.31 -8.02
N ASP A 100 -7.19 -1.57 -8.18
CA ASP A 100 -7.40 -0.71 -9.35
C ASP A 100 -6.36 0.43 -9.41
N LEU A 101 -6.09 1.06 -8.26
CA LEU A 101 -5.05 2.07 -8.17
C LEU A 101 -3.67 1.48 -8.45
N LEU A 102 -3.39 0.31 -7.90
CA LEU A 102 -2.12 -0.39 -8.17
C LEU A 102 -1.95 -0.68 -9.66
N GLY A 103 -3.01 -1.07 -10.36
CA GLY A 103 -2.99 -1.26 -11.81
C GLY A 103 -2.51 -0.02 -12.55
N SER A 104 -2.99 1.15 -12.16
CA SER A 104 -2.59 2.44 -12.73
C SER A 104 -1.16 2.83 -12.38
N LEU A 105 -0.67 2.44 -11.20
CA LEU A 105 0.66 2.81 -10.69
C LEU A 105 1.74 1.76 -10.92
N ARG A 106 1.40 0.64 -11.52
CA ARG A 106 2.25 -0.55 -11.61
C ARG A 106 3.68 -0.27 -12.10
N ARG A 107 3.83 0.57 -13.11
CA ARG A 107 5.14 0.95 -13.66
C ARG A 107 5.99 1.81 -12.72
N LEU A 108 5.36 2.44 -11.73
CA LEU A 108 6.02 3.32 -10.76
C LEU A 108 6.42 2.58 -9.48
N VAL A 109 6.01 1.33 -9.32
CA VAL A 109 6.26 0.54 -8.12
C VAL A 109 7.69 0.03 -8.13
N ASP A 110 8.46 0.39 -7.10
CA ASP A 110 9.83 -0.07 -6.93
C ASP A 110 9.91 -1.35 -6.09
N GLU A 111 8.93 -1.57 -5.21
CA GLU A 111 8.94 -2.70 -4.29
C GLU A 111 7.53 -3.11 -3.89
N TYR A 112 7.27 -4.41 -3.87
CA TYR A 112 6.02 -4.99 -3.37
C TYR A 112 6.26 -5.63 -2.01
N LEU A 113 5.44 -5.29 -1.04
CA LEU A 113 5.35 -5.98 0.24
C LEU A 113 4.04 -6.77 0.27
N LEU A 114 4.12 -8.08 0.15
CA LEU A 114 2.96 -8.96 0.13
C LEU A 114 2.81 -9.66 1.48
N MET A 115 1.62 -9.59 2.04
CA MET A 115 1.28 -10.27 3.28
C MET A 115 0.32 -11.41 2.98
N ILE A 116 0.80 -12.63 3.13
CA ILE A 116 0.02 -13.84 2.86
C ILE A 116 -0.49 -14.37 4.19
N HIS A 117 -1.78 -14.17 4.42
CA HIS A 117 -2.44 -14.62 5.64
C HIS A 117 -2.86 -16.09 5.55
N PRO A 118 -2.76 -16.85 6.64
CA PRO A 118 -3.16 -18.27 6.68
C PRO A 118 -4.69 -18.39 6.78
N LEU A 119 -5.40 -17.83 5.80
CA LEU A 119 -6.86 -17.80 5.76
C LEU A 119 -7.33 -18.17 4.35
N VAL A 120 -8.43 -18.90 4.29
CA VAL A 120 -9.14 -19.16 3.04
C VAL A 120 -10.49 -18.46 3.14
N LEU A 121 -10.66 -17.38 2.38
CA LEU A 121 -11.89 -16.58 2.42
C LEU A 121 -12.92 -17.04 1.39
N GLY A 122 -12.50 -17.79 0.38
CA GLY A 122 -13.37 -18.26 -0.69
C GLY A 122 -13.76 -17.20 -1.73
N THR A 123 -13.58 -15.93 -1.43
CA THR A 123 -13.84 -14.80 -2.33
C THR A 123 -12.88 -13.67 -2.04
N GLY A 124 -12.66 -12.80 -3.01
CA GLY A 124 -11.79 -11.65 -2.85
C GLY A 124 -11.46 -10.99 -4.18
N ARG A 125 -10.80 -9.83 -4.10
CA ARG A 125 -10.29 -9.12 -5.27
C ARG A 125 -8.87 -9.54 -5.58
N ARG A 126 -8.52 -9.57 -6.85
CA ARG A 126 -7.15 -9.81 -7.28
C ARG A 126 -6.29 -8.56 -7.07
N LEU A 127 -5.09 -8.77 -6.56
CA LEU A 127 -4.09 -7.70 -6.45
C LEU A 127 -3.64 -7.27 -7.86
N PHE A 128 -3.39 -8.22 -8.74
CA PHE A 128 -3.01 -7.98 -10.12
C PHE A 128 -4.20 -8.30 -11.04
N PRO A 129 -4.74 -7.30 -11.76
CA PRO A 129 -5.88 -7.52 -12.66
C PRO A 129 -5.50 -8.41 -13.84
N GLU A 130 -6.50 -9.06 -14.42
CA GLU A 130 -6.33 -9.82 -15.65
C GLU A 130 -5.97 -8.91 -16.83
N GLY A 131 -5.24 -9.47 -17.79
CA GLY A 131 -4.93 -8.80 -19.05
C GLY A 131 -3.79 -7.82 -19.02
N GLY A 132 -3.15 -7.63 -17.87
CA GLY A 132 -1.95 -6.82 -17.79
C GLY A 132 -0.73 -7.54 -18.33
N PRO A 133 0.33 -6.82 -18.75
CA PRO A 133 1.56 -7.45 -19.20
C PRO A 133 2.20 -8.24 -18.06
N PRO A 134 2.78 -9.43 -18.34
CA PRO A 134 3.50 -10.17 -17.32
C PRO A 134 4.75 -9.40 -16.87
N ALA A 135 5.11 -9.58 -15.60
CA ALA A 135 6.32 -8.99 -15.04
C ALA A 135 6.99 -10.00 -14.12
N ALA A 136 8.30 -10.05 -14.18
CA ALA A 136 9.09 -10.88 -13.27
C ALA A 136 9.44 -10.08 -12.02
N LEU A 137 9.37 -10.73 -10.86
CA LEU A 137 9.71 -10.16 -9.57
C LEU A 137 10.84 -10.97 -8.94
N GLY A 138 11.82 -10.28 -8.38
CA GLY A 138 12.88 -10.91 -7.60
C GLY A 138 12.58 -10.85 -6.11
N LEU A 139 12.70 -11.97 -5.41
CA LEU A 139 12.53 -11.99 -3.95
C LEU A 139 13.72 -11.30 -3.27
N VAL A 140 13.42 -10.32 -2.44
CA VAL A 140 14.41 -9.60 -1.63
C VAL A 140 14.52 -10.21 -0.25
N GLU A 141 13.38 -10.42 0.40
CA GLU A 141 13.30 -10.92 1.77
C GLU A 141 11.94 -11.60 1.98
N SER A 142 11.91 -12.61 2.83
CA SER A 142 10.66 -13.11 3.36
C SER A 142 10.82 -13.40 4.86
N VAL A 143 9.81 -13.05 5.63
CA VAL A 143 9.75 -13.36 7.06
C VAL A 143 8.39 -13.95 7.39
N THR A 144 8.37 -14.83 8.37
CA THR A 144 7.12 -15.41 8.86
C THR A 144 6.84 -14.84 10.25
N THR A 145 5.63 -14.37 10.46
CA THR A 145 5.19 -13.87 11.76
C THR A 145 4.85 -15.02 12.72
N THR A 146 4.69 -14.69 13.98
CA THR A 146 4.30 -15.66 15.01
C THR A 146 2.91 -16.22 14.80
N THR A 147 2.06 -15.53 14.05
CA THR A 147 0.70 -15.96 13.70
C THR A 147 0.59 -16.67 12.36
N GLY A 148 1.72 -16.93 11.70
CA GLY A 148 1.77 -17.66 10.43
C GLY A 148 1.57 -16.82 9.19
N VAL A 149 1.60 -15.49 9.28
CA VAL A 149 1.59 -14.61 8.11
C VAL A 149 2.97 -14.62 7.47
N VAL A 150 3.05 -14.86 6.16
CA VAL A 150 4.29 -14.69 5.40
C VAL A 150 4.34 -13.28 4.82
N ILE A 151 5.36 -12.53 5.17
CA ILE A 151 5.62 -11.20 4.63
C ILE A 151 6.76 -11.31 3.62
N ALA A 152 6.46 -11.16 2.34
CA ALA A 152 7.41 -11.30 1.27
C ALA A 152 7.63 -9.95 0.57
N THR A 153 8.88 -9.56 0.42
CA THR A 153 9.29 -8.34 -0.26
C THR A 153 9.88 -8.69 -1.61
N TYR A 154 9.30 -8.14 -2.68
CA TYR A 154 9.74 -8.35 -4.05
C TYR A 154 10.09 -7.03 -4.72
N ARG A 155 11.03 -7.09 -5.65
CA ARG A 155 11.34 -5.98 -6.57
C ARG A 155 11.13 -6.40 -8.01
N PRO A 156 10.55 -5.55 -8.86
CA PRO A 156 10.49 -5.83 -10.29
C PRO A 156 11.90 -6.01 -10.86
N THR A 157 12.09 -7.06 -11.64
CA THR A 157 13.34 -7.27 -12.36
C THR A 157 13.29 -6.51 -13.69
N ARG A 158 14.33 -5.73 -14.01
CA ARG A 158 14.39 -4.92 -15.23
C ARG A 158 14.71 -5.70 -16.49
N SER A 159 15.35 -6.84 -16.36
CA SER A 159 15.46 -7.76 -17.49
C SER A 159 14.05 -8.26 -17.78
N GLY A 160 13.52 -7.87 -18.92
CA GLY A 160 12.21 -8.32 -19.35
C GLY A 160 12.06 -9.80 -19.11
N VAL A 161 10.82 -10.27 -18.89
CA VAL A 161 10.53 -11.68 -18.90
C VAL A 161 11.23 -12.25 -20.11
N GLY A 162 12.41 -12.81 -19.87
CA GLY A 162 13.17 -13.42 -20.93
C GLY A 162 12.25 -14.37 -21.63
N THR A 163 12.20 -14.27 -22.94
CA THR A 163 11.59 -15.25 -23.77
C THR A 163 12.07 -16.61 -23.25
N ALA A 164 11.26 -17.25 -22.46
CA ALA A 164 11.46 -18.66 -22.18
C ALA A 164 11.36 -19.35 -23.53
N GLY A 165 12.52 -19.66 -24.07
CA GLY A 165 12.59 -20.53 -25.25
C GLY A 165 12.10 -21.91 -24.89
#